data_cca4529c68c634b26be2b696ed1a58e9
#
_entry.id   cca4529c68c634b26be2b696ed1a58e9
#
_cell.length_a   1.000
_cell.length_b   1.000
_cell.length_c   1.000
_cell.angle_alpha   90.00
_cell.angle_beta   90.00
_cell.angle_gamma   90.00
#
_symmetry.space_group_name_H-M   'P 1'
#
loop_
_entity.id
_entity.type
_entity.pdbx_description
1 polymer ?
#
loop_
_entity_poly.entity_id
_entity_poly.type
_entity_poly.pdbx_seq_one_letter_code
_entity_poly.pdbx_strand_id
1 'polypeptide(L)'
;MTNNIKQAIIIGGGPAGVSAALYLARAGQKVCIIENGPGALAKAHKIDNYYGIAASGAKLYAAGLEQARSLGVEILQDEVLGVEYTDCFTLSLKNTDEQLQ
;
A
#
# COMPACT_ATOMS: atom_id res chain seq x y z
N MET A 1 11.51 19.41 10.94
CA MET A 1 12.03 18.26 10.19
C MET A 1 10.90 17.33 9.81
N THR A 2 10.72 17.14 8.58
CA THR A 2 9.66 16.27 8.13
C THR A 2 10.18 14.85 8.01
N ASN A 3 9.29 13.88 8.24
CA ASN A 3 9.62 12.48 8.07
C ASN A 3 8.90 11.93 6.86
N ASN A 4 8.95 12.70 5.76
CA ASN A 4 8.32 12.27 4.52
C ASN A 4 9.16 11.27 3.74
N ILE A 5 10.39 11.02 4.20
CA ILE A 5 11.27 10.05 3.55
C ILE A 5 10.92 8.66 4.04
N LYS A 6 10.62 7.78 3.11
CA LYS A 6 10.29 6.39 3.38
C LYS A 6 11.39 5.51 2.80
N GLN A 7 11.56 4.33 3.36
CA GLN A 7 12.51 3.36 2.81
C GLN A 7 11.92 2.62 1.63
N ALA A 8 10.60 2.44 1.63
CA ALA A 8 9.89 1.85 0.50
C ALA A 8 8.52 2.47 0.39
N ILE A 9 8.12 2.77 -0.84
CA ILE A 9 6.78 3.27 -1.14
C ILE A 9 6.16 2.28 -2.12
N ILE A 10 4.97 1.78 -1.76
CA ILE A 10 4.25 0.81 -2.56
C ILE A 10 3.02 1.50 -3.15
N ILE A 11 2.90 1.45 -4.45
CA ILE A 11 1.78 2.04 -5.17
C ILE A 11 0.77 0.94 -5.44
N GLY A 12 -0.32 0.97 -4.72
CA GLY A 12 -1.38 -0.01 -4.83
C GLY A 12 -1.57 -0.82 -3.56
N GLY A 13 -2.83 -0.97 -3.14
CA GLY A 13 -3.20 -1.69 -1.92
C GLY A 13 -3.79 -3.07 -2.20
N GLY A 14 -3.50 -3.66 -3.36
CA GLY A 14 -3.94 -5.01 -3.67
C GLY A 14 -3.09 -6.07 -2.98
N PRO A 15 -3.37 -7.36 -3.23
CA PRO A 15 -2.67 -8.43 -2.52
C PRO A 15 -1.15 -8.40 -2.69
N ALA A 16 -0.68 -8.10 -3.90
CA ALA A 16 0.77 -8.07 -4.14
C ALA A 16 1.44 -6.94 -3.36
N GLY A 17 0.84 -5.74 -3.37
CA GLY A 17 1.41 -4.59 -2.68
C GLY A 17 1.40 -4.78 -1.18
N VAL A 18 0.28 -5.27 -0.63
CA VAL A 18 0.19 -5.51 0.81
C VAL A 18 1.17 -6.61 1.22
N SER A 19 1.28 -7.68 0.43
CA SER A 19 2.24 -8.74 0.75
C SER A 19 3.66 -8.21 0.80
N ALA A 20 4.06 -7.39 -0.16
CA ALA A 20 5.39 -6.78 -0.16
C ALA A 20 5.58 -5.92 1.10
N ALA A 21 4.56 -5.14 1.46
CA ALA A 21 4.63 -4.29 2.64
C ALA A 21 4.83 -5.08 3.93
N LEU A 22 4.14 -6.21 4.05
CA LEU A 22 4.26 -7.06 5.25
C LEU A 22 5.69 -7.57 5.42
N TYR A 23 6.30 -8.05 4.35
CA TYR A 23 7.69 -8.52 4.40
C TYR A 23 8.65 -7.39 4.74
N LEU A 24 8.50 -6.24 4.12
CA LEU A 24 9.39 -5.10 4.37
C LEU A 24 9.24 -4.58 5.80
N ALA A 25 8.01 -4.48 6.29
CA ALA A 25 7.78 -4.00 7.65
C ALA A 25 8.38 -4.96 8.69
N ARG A 26 8.24 -6.26 8.46
CA ARG A 26 8.84 -7.26 9.36
C ARG A 26 10.36 -7.22 9.33
N ALA A 27 10.94 -6.75 8.23
CA ALA A 27 12.37 -6.56 8.13
C ALA A 27 12.84 -5.24 8.73
N GLY A 28 11.94 -4.48 9.34
CA GLY A 28 12.28 -3.23 10.01
C GLY A 28 12.31 -2.01 9.10
N GLN A 29 11.80 -2.11 7.88
CA GLN A 29 11.79 -1.01 6.94
C GLN A 29 10.60 -0.08 7.18
N LYS A 30 10.79 1.21 6.92
CA LYS A 30 9.72 2.18 6.92
C LYS A 30 8.98 2.10 5.59
N VAL A 31 7.73 1.65 5.63
CA VAL A 31 6.96 1.37 4.43
C VAL A 31 5.71 2.22 4.40
N CYS A 32 5.40 2.76 3.24
CA CYS A 32 4.15 3.47 2.99
C CYS A 32 3.45 2.84 1.79
N ILE A 33 2.16 2.54 1.94
CA ILE A 33 1.30 2.12 0.83
C ILE A 33 0.46 3.30 0.42
N ILE A 34 0.45 3.63 -0.87
CA ILE A 34 -0.47 4.63 -1.42
C ILE A 34 -1.51 3.85 -2.20
N GLU A 35 -2.77 3.89 -1.72
CA GLU A 35 -3.82 3.11 -2.33
C GLU A 35 -4.98 4.01 -2.76
N ASN A 36 -5.65 3.60 -3.82
CA ASN A 36 -6.75 4.35 -4.41
C ASN A 36 -7.95 3.41 -4.61
N GLY A 37 -8.35 2.74 -3.54
CA GLY A 37 -9.46 1.81 -3.55
C GLY A 37 -9.06 0.39 -3.92
N PRO A 38 -9.99 -0.56 -3.78
CA PRO A 38 -9.69 -1.97 -3.93
C PRO A 38 -9.49 -2.44 -5.38
N GLY A 39 -9.81 -1.60 -6.38
CA GLY A 39 -9.59 -1.95 -7.78
C GLY A 39 -10.27 -3.24 -8.19
N ALA A 40 -9.53 -4.10 -8.87
CA ALA A 40 -10.08 -5.36 -9.38
C ALA A 40 -10.50 -6.31 -8.25
N LEU A 41 -9.88 -6.20 -7.08
CA LEU A 41 -10.20 -7.09 -5.96
C LEU A 41 -11.63 -6.91 -5.48
N ALA A 42 -12.18 -5.69 -5.57
CA ALA A 42 -13.56 -5.43 -5.17
C ALA A 42 -14.58 -6.17 -6.02
N LYS A 43 -14.21 -6.56 -7.24
CA LYS A 43 -15.09 -7.26 -8.16
C LYS A 43 -15.18 -8.75 -7.87
N ALA A 44 -14.31 -9.29 -7.04
CA ALA A 44 -14.31 -10.70 -6.71
C ALA A 44 -15.30 -10.97 -5.58
N HIS A 45 -16.39 -11.64 -5.89
CA HIS A 45 -17.40 -11.98 -4.88
C HIS A 45 -16.92 -13.06 -3.94
N LYS A 46 -16.07 -13.96 -4.43
CA LYS A 46 -15.50 -15.03 -3.63
C LYS A 46 -14.11 -15.37 -4.15
N ILE A 47 -13.15 -15.42 -3.22
CA ILE A 47 -11.79 -15.84 -3.52
C ILE A 47 -11.55 -17.11 -2.72
N ASP A 48 -11.35 -18.22 -3.39
CA ASP A 48 -11.15 -19.51 -2.73
C ASP A 48 -9.84 -20.18 -3.14
N ASN A 49 -9.05 -19.51 -3.97
CA ASN A 49 -7.74 -20.02 -4.39
C ASN A 49 -6.58 -19.27 -3.73
N TYR A 50 -6.84 -18.50 -2.69
CA TYR A 50 -5.80 -17.83 -1.92
C TYR A 50 -5.46 -18.70 -0.73
N TYR A 51 -4.21 -19.04 -0.57
CA TYR A 51 -3.78 -19.96 0.48
C TYR A 51 -4.23 -19.48 1.86
N GLY A 52 -4.98 -20.30 2.55
CA GLY A 52 -5.40 -20.04 3.93
C GLY A 52 -6.64 -19.19 4.10
N ILE A 53 -7.21 -18.66 3.01
CA ILE A 53 -8.39 -17.78 3.10
C ILE A 53 -9.36 -18.07 1.97
N ALA A 54 -10.64 -18.13 2.33
CA ALA A 54 -11.74 -18.10 1.37
C ALA A 54 -12.66 -16.97 1.79
N ALA A 55 -12.72 -15.90 0.98
CA ALA A 55 -13.46 -14.71 1.35
C ALA A 55 -13.80 -13.89 0.11
N SER A 56 -14.67 -12.88 0.29
CA SER A 56 -14.90 -11.91 -0.78
C SER A 56 -13.67 -11.02 -0.96
N GLY A 57 -13.54 -10.42 -2.15
CA GLY A 57 -12.46 -9.50 -2.41
C GLY A 57 -12.46 -8.31 -1.46
N ALA A 58 -13.66 -7.79 -1.12
CA ALA A 58 -13.76 -6.67 -0.20
C ALA A 58 -13.23 -7.02 1.19
N LYS A 59 -13.54 -8.22 1.68
CA LYS A 59 -13.04 -8.65 2.99
C LYS A 59 -11.54 -8.88 2.97
N LEU A 60 -11.03 -9.46 1.89
CA LEU A 60 -9.59 -9.70 1.76
C LEU A 60 -8.85 -8.37 1.71
N TYR A 61 -9.37 -7.39 0.99
CA TYR A 61 -8.79 -6.06 0.90
C TYR A 61 -8.70 -5.41 2.29
N ALA A 62 -9.82 -5.40 3.02
CA ALA A 62 -9.87 -4.77 4.34
C ALA A 62 -8.94 -5.49 5.33
N ALA A 63 -8.94 -6.81 5.32
CA ALA A 63 -8.08 -7.58 6.21
C ALA A 63 -6.60 -7.34 5.92
N GLY A 64 -6.24 -7.25 4.65
CA GLY A 64 -4.85 -6.99 4.26
C GLY A 64 -4.36 -5.63 4.74
N LEU A 65 -5.15 -4.59 4.54
CA LEU A 65 -4.77 -3.26 4.99
C LEU A 65 -4.67 -3.19 6.51
N GLU A 66 -5.58 -3.84 7.22
CA GLU A 66 -5.53 -3.85 8.67
C GLU A 66 -4.30 -4.59 9.18
N GLN A 67 -3.95 -5.70 8.54
CA GLN A 67 -2.75 -6.44 8.90
C GLN A 67 -1.50 -5.59 8.67
N ALA A 68 -1.45 -4.85 7.58
CA ALA A 68 -0.33 -3.96 7.30
C ALA A 68 -0.23 -2.86 8.36
N ARG A 69 -1.36 -2.25 8.74
CA ARG A 69 -1.36 -1.22 9.78
C ARG A 69 -0.83 -1.76 11.10
N SER A 70 -1.19 -2.99 11.44
CA SER A 70 -0.75 -3.58 12.70
C SER A 70 0.74 -3.79 12.78
N LEU A 71 1.43 -3.82 11.63
CA LEU A 71 2.88 -3.93 11.57
C LEU A 71 3.57 -2.58 11.38
N GLY A 72 2.82 -1.49 11.46
CA GLY A 72 3.39 -0.15 11.37
C GLY A 72 3.49 0.41 9.97
N VAL A 73 2.88 -0.22 8.98
CA VAL A 73 2.85 0.31 7.62
C VAL A 73 1.93 1.53 7.57
N GLU A 74 2.43 2.62 7.01
CA GLU A 74 1.62 3.81 6.77
C GLU A 74 0.78 3.59 5.52
N ILE A 75 -0.50 3.95 5.57
CA ILE A 75 -1.41 3.79 4.44
C ILE A 75 -2.00 5.14 4.12
N LEU A 76 -1.78 5.61 2.89
CA LEU A 76 -2.32 6.85 2.39
C LEU A 76 -3.35 6.54 1.31
N GLN A 77 -4.53 7.14 1.43
CA GLN A 77 -5.56 7.06 0.40
C GLN A 77 -5.36 8.22 -0.55
N ASP A 78 -4.71 7.97 -1.66
CA ASP A 78 -4.42 9.01 -2.63
C ASP A 78 -4.08 8.36 -3.96
N GLU A 79 -3.90 9.19 -4.97
CA GLU A 79 -3.53 8.76 -6.30
C GLU A 79 -2.16 9.35 -6.64
N VAL A 80 -1.25 8.52 -7.14
CA VAL A 80 0.06 8.95 -7.57
C VAL A 80 -0.06 9.55 -8.98
N LEU A 81 0.30 10.82 -9.10
CA LEU A 81 0.25 11.52 -10.38
C LEU A 81 1.58 11.49 -11.12
N GLY A 82 2.68 11.37 -10.41
CA GLY A 82 3.98 11.33 -11.05
C GLY A 82 5.04 10.81 -10.12
N VAL A 83 6.09 10.25 -10.71
CA VAL A 83 7.26 9.75 -9.99
C VAL A 83 8.49 10.29 -10.70
N GLU A 84 9.38 10.91 -9.95
CA GLU A 84 10.65 11.39 -10.45
C GLU A 84 11.79 10.78 -9.66
N TYR A 85 12.92 10.60 -10.31
CA TYR A 85 14.12 10.10 -9.64
C TYR A 85 15.28 11.06 -9.87
N THR A 86 15.86 11.51 -8.76
CA THR A 86 17.12 12.23 -8.76
C THR A 86 18.06 11.50 -7.82
N ASP A 87 18.21 11.96 -6.58
CA ASP A 87 18.92 11.23 -5.54
C ASP A 87 18.03 10.16 -4.90
N CYS A 88 16.74 10.38 -4.94
CA CYS A 88 15.73 9.45 -4.43
C CYS A 88 14.49 9.59 -5.31
N PHE A 89 13.53 8.70 -5.10
CA PHE A 89 12.24 8.82 -5.78
C PHE A 89 11.40 9.87 -5.09
N THR A 90 10.73 10.70 -5.88
CA THR A 90 9.81 11.71 -5.38
C THR A 90 8.47 11.51 -6.06
N LEU A 91 7.42 11.38 -5.25
CA LEU A 91 6.07 11.10 -5.74
C LEU A 91 5.18 12.32 -5.55
N SER A 92 4.44 12.66 -6.60
CA SER A 92 3.42 13.71 -6.55
C SER A 92 2.06 13.05 -6.42
N LEU A 93 1.25 13.54 -5.48
CA LEU A 93 -0.03 12.95 -5.16
C LEU A 93 -1.16 13.91 -5.52
N LYS A 94 -2.33 13.36 -5.84
CA LYS A 94 -3.47 14.14 -6.34
C LYS A 94 -4.04 15.05 -5.25
N ASN A 95 -4.19 14.54 -4.04
CA ASN A 95 -4.89 15.24 -2.97
C ASN A 95 -3.96 15.85 -1.93
N THR A 96 -2.67 15.84 -2.19
CA THR A 96 -1.66 16.31 -1.25
C THR A 96 -0.68 17.20 -2.00
N ASP A 97 -0.47 18.43 -1.50
CA ASP A 97 0.49 19.34 -2.10
C ASP A 97 1.93 18.96 -1.81
N GLU A 98 2.14 18.24 -0.71
CA GLU A 98 3.49 17.78 -0.36
C GLU A 98 3.88 16.56 -1.16
N GLN A 99 5.16 16.47 -1.46
CA GLN A 99 5.71 15.32 -2.17
C GLN A 99 6.24 14.30 -1.19
N LEU A 100 6.08 13.03 -1.53
CA LEU A 100 6.66 11.92 -0.77
C LEU A 100 8.01 11.53 -1.35
N GLN A 101 8.88 11.13 -0.49
CA GLN A 101 10.21 10.68 -0.89
C GLN A 101 10.56 9.32 -0.29
#